data_945a352522ac14f79160784432f336f7
#
_entry.id   945a352522ac14f79160784432f336f7
#
_cell.length_a   1.000
_cell.length_b   1.000
_cell.length_c   1.000
_cell.angle_alpha   90.00
_cell.angle_beta   90.00
_cell.angle_gamma   90.00
#
_symmetry.space_group_name_H-M   'P 1'
#
loop_
_entity.id
_entity.type
_entity.pdbx_description
1 polymer ?
#
loop_
_entity_poly.entity_id
_entity_poly.type
_entity_poly.pdbx_seq_one_letter_code
_entity_poly.pdbx_strand_id
1 'polypeptide(L)'
;MFKIGNVTIKNNIVLAPMAGVCNSAFRKIIKEMGCGLIYAEMVSDKGLVYDSKKTKDMLYFEECERPIVQQIFGSDLDTFVEAAKMVEDIMHPDIIDINMGCPVPKVAIKSQAGAALLKNPEKIYEIVSAVVKSVNVPVTVKIRSGWDNNSINAVEVAKIVEKAGASAICVHGRTRSQGYSGTVNLDIIKAVKESVDIPVIGNGDIKDIESAKRMFSYTGCDSIMIGRGVLGNPWLIKELVTYFDNGTIIDKPSYKEKIDMCFHHMDYLMKIKPEKVAVLEMRSHIAWYLKGMNGSQEVKNAIFRATNRDDIEKILNNYLKKLENSI
;
A
#
# COMPACT_ATOMS: atom_id res chain seq x y z
N MET A 1 7.18 17.26 6.98
CA MET A 1 6.44 16.70 8.13
C MET A 1 4.99 17.11 7.96
N PHE A 2 4.04 16.19 8.03
CA PHE A 2 2.59 16.50 7.99
C PHE A 2 1.85 15.70 9.07
N LYS A 3 0.57 16.02 9.31
CA LYS A 3 -0.24 15.35 10.33
C LYS A 3 -1.50 14.74 9.71
N ILE A 4 -1.93 13.61 10.25
CA ILE A 4 -3.26 13.03 10.04
C ILE A 4 -3.91 12.90 11.41
N GLY A 5 -4.89 13.74 11.70
CA GLY A 5 -5.41 13.88 13.06
C GLY A 5 -4.30 14.25 14.05
N ASN A 6 -4.14 13.45 15.09
CA ASN A 6 -3.08 13.60 16.11
C ASN A 6 -1.76 12.90 15.75
N VAL A 7 -1.71 12.13 14.65
CA VAL A 7 -0.51 11.38 14.23
C VAL A 7 0.43 12.26 13.42
N THR A 8 1.67 12.42 13.88
CA THR A 8 2.72 13.15 13.17
C THR A 8 3.53 12.21 12.29
N ILE A 9 3.66 12.54 11.00
CA ILE A 9 4.33 11.73 9.98
C ILE A 9 5.60 12.47 9.53
N LYS A 10 6.75 11.78 9.58
CA LYS A 10 8.08 12.40 9.39
C LYS A 10 8.33 12.97 8.00
N ASN A 11 7.75 12.34 6.97
CA ASN A 11 7.87 12.79 5.57
C ASN A 11 6.61 12.43 4.79
N ASN A 12 6.49 12.93 3.56
CA ASN A 12 5.28 12.86 2.76
C ASN A 12 5.24 11.63 1.81
N ILE A 13 5.99 10.57 2.14
CA ILE A 13 6.06 9.34 1.35
C ILE A 13 5.34 8.22 2.09
N VAL A 14 4.34 7.61 1.44
CA VAL A 14 3.42 6.63 2.02
C VAL A 14 3.43 5.33 1.22
N LEU A 15 3.47 4.18 1.90
CA LEU A 15 3.28 2.87 1.28
C LEU A 15 1.79 2.56 1.09
N ALA A 16 1.38 2.18 -0.12
CA ALA A 16 0.00 1.74 -0.40
C ALA A 16 -0.31 0.35 0.18
N PRO A 17 -1.56 0.10 0.61
CA PRO A 17 -2.00 -1.26 0.93
C PRO A 17 -2.04 -2.12 -0.33
N MET A 18 -1.30 -3.23 -0.34
CA MET A 18 -1.25 -4.17 -1.47
C MET A 18 -1.46 -5.59 -0.97
N ALA A 19 -2.63 -6.15 -1.26
CA ALA A 19 -3.00 -7.51 -0.83
C ALA A 19 -2.03 -8.57 -1.40
N GLY A 20 -1.55 -9.45 -0.54
CA GLY A 20 -0.58 -10.49 -0.88
C GLY A 20 0.86 -9.98 -1.07
N VAL A 21 1.15 -8.74 -0.67
CA VAL A 21 2.47 -8.10 -0.79
C VAL A 21 2.91 -7.45 0.51
N CYS A 22 2.03 -6.63 1.11
CA CYS A 22 2.37 -5.81 2.27
C CYS A 22 2.28 -6.58 3.60
N ASN A 23 2.88 -7.79 3.67
CA ASN A 23 3.10 -8.47 4.94
C ASN A 23 4.15 -7.71 5.79
N SER A 24 4.29 -8.05 7.09
CA SER A 24 5.20 -7.35 8.00
C SER A 24 6.65 -7.35 7.50
N ALA A 25 7.14 -8.43 6.90
CA ALA A 25 8.51 -8.50 6.36
C ALA A 25 8.75 -7.42 5.28
N PHE A 26 7.82 -7.28 4.33
CA PHE A 26 7.93 -6.25 3.29
C PHE A 26 7.77 -4.84 3.86
N ARG A 27 6.82 -4.63 4.79
CA ARG A 27 6.61 -3.33 5.43
C ARG A 27 7.84 -2.84 6.20
N LYS A 28 8.54 -3.76 6.89
CA LYS A 28 9.81 -3.46 7.58
C LYS A 28 10.89 -2.96 6.61
N ILE A 29 11.09 -3.65 5.47
CA ILE A 29 12.02 -3.21 4.43
C ILE A 29 11.66 -1.80 3.95
N ILE A 30 10.40 -1.54 3.67
CA ILE A 30 9.93 -0.21 3.24
C ILE A 30 10.15 0.84 4.35
N LYS A 31 10.02 0.45 5.61
CA LYS A 31 10.30 1.33 6.74
C LYS A 31 11.80 1.64 6.88
N GLU A 32 12.67 0.65 6.69
CA GLU A 32 14.13 0.83 6.64
C GLU A 32 14.57 1.77 5.52
N MET A 33 13.83 1.81 4.41
CA MET A 33 14.04 2.78 3.33
C MET A 33 13.57 4.22 3.68
N GLY A 34 13.01 4.44 4.88
CA GLY A 34 12.64 5.75 5.38
C GLY A 34 11.18 6.16 5.12
N CYS A 35 10.30 5.24 4.72
CA CYS A 35 8.88 5.53 4.49
C CYS A 35 8.22 6.19 5.70
N GLY A 36 7.52 7.31 5.47
CA GLY A 36 6.88 8.08 6.53
C GLY A 36 5.68 7.38 7.16
N LEU A 37 4.83 6.75 6.35
CA LEU A 37 3.62 6.08 6.79
C LEU A 37 3.44 4.74 6.08
N ILE A 38 3.16 3.69 6.84
CA ILE A 38 2.98 2.32 6.35
C ILE A 38 1.51 1.94 6.36
N TYR A 39 0.99 1.44 5.25
CA TYR A 39 -0.32 0.79 5.18
C TYR A 39 -0.15 -0.72 5.19
N ALA A 40 -0.83 -1.38 6.12
CA ALA A 40 -0.99 -2.83 6.14
C ALA A 40 -1.98 -3.30 5.07
N GLU A 41 -2.03 -4.60 4.82
CA GLU A 41 -2.99 -5.19 3.89
C GLU A 41 -4.44 -4.95 4.36
N MET A 42 -5.36 -4.86 3.41
CA MET A 42 -6.77 -4.71 3.75
C MET A 42 -7.35 -5.99 4.36
N VAL A 43 -8.07 -5.87 5.45
CA VAL A 43 -8.80 -6.96 6.11
C VAL A 43 -10.31 -6.83 5.91
N SER A 44 -11.01 -7.98 5.84
CA SER A 44 -12.47 -7.97 5.72
C SER A 44 -13.12 -7.69 7.07
N ASP A 45 -14.10 -6.78 7.09
CA ASP A 45 -14.98 -6.53 8.24
C ASP A 45 -15.64 -7.84 8.73
N LYS A 46 -16.36 -8.52 7.86
CA LYS A 46 -16.99 -9.81 8.15
C LYS A 46 -15.98 -10.89 8.54
N GLY A 47 -14.79 -10.85 7.94
CA GLY A 47 -13.72 -11.79 8.32
C GLY A 47 -13.28 -11.64 9.76
N LEU A 48 -13.26 -10.41 10.28
CA LEU A 48 -12.96 -10.13 11.70
C LEU A 48 -14.14 -10.51 12.61
N VAL A 49 -15.33 -9.98 12.32
CA VAL A 49 -16.55 -10.18 13.13
C VAL A 49 -16.92 -11.66 13.25
N TYR A 50 -16.78 -12.43 12.20
CA TYR A 50 -17.03 -13.89 12.21
C TYR A 50 -15.79 -14.73 12.58
N ASP A 51 -14.85 -14.15 13.29
CA ASP A 51 -13.73 -14.84 13.95
C ASP A 51 -12.78 -15.63 13.03
N SER A 52 -12.58 -15.16 11.80
CA SER A 52 -11.62 -15.78 10.87
C SER A 52 -10.19 -15.64 11.41
N LYS A 53 -9.59 -16.75 11.85
CA LYS A 53 -8.20 -16.80 12.31
C LYS A 53 -7.24 -16.18 11.26
N LYS A 54 -7.41 -16.52 9.98
CA LYS A 54 -6.59 -15.97 8.90
C LYS A 54 -6.68 -14.43 8.82
N THR A 55 -7.86 -13.85 9.05
CA THR A 55 -8.05 -12.40 9.03
C THR A 55 -7.41 -11.74 10.25
N LYS A 56 -7.52 -12.36 11.42
CA LYS A 56 -6.84 -11.89 12.65
C LYS A 56 -5.32 -11.97 12.53
N ASP A 57 -4.78 -13.03 11.94
CA ASP A 57 -3.34 -13.16 11.69
C ASP A 57 -2.79 -12.05 10.78
N MET A 58 -3.62 -11.44 9.93
CA MET A 58 -3.23 -10.30 9.08
C MET A 58 -3.07 -8.98 9.83
N LEU A 59 -3.53 -8.89 11.09
CA LEU A 59 -3.35 -7.72 11.96
C LEU A 59 -1.95 -7.68 12.59
N TYR A 60 -1.12 -8.70 12.37
CA TYR A 60 0.24 -8.73 12.90
C TYR A 60 1.12 -7.62 12.31
N PHE A 61 1.83 -6.92 13.20
CA PHE A 61 2.88 -5.96 12.85
C PHE A 61 3.95 -5.92 13.95
N GLU A 62 5.07 -5.27 13.67
CA GLU A 62 6.14 -4.99 14.64
C GLU A 62 6.23 -3.48 14.92
N GLU A 63 6.60 -3.08 16.13
CA GLU A 63 6.66 -1.66 16.55
C GLU A 63 7.54 -0.78 15.65
N CYS A 64 8.56 -1.34 15.02
CA CYS A 64 9.41 -0.62 14.06
C CYS A 64 8.68 -0.18 12.79
N GLU A 65 7.48 -0.71 12.51
CA GLU A 65 6.66 -0.34 11.35
C GLU A 65 5.85 0.96 11.57
N ARG A 66 5.77 1.47 12.81
CA ARG A 66 5.01 2.70 13.14
C ARG A 66 5.60 3.97 12.50
N PRO A 67 4.74 4.95 12.13
CA PRO A 67 3.28 4.89 12.22
C PRO A 67 2.70 3.95 11.16
N ILE A 68 1.69 3.16 11.58
CA ILE A 68 1.06 2.13 10.76
C ILE A 68 -0.46 2.34 10.65
N VAL A 69 -0.97 2.11 9.46
CA VAL A 69 -2.40 2.18 9.14
C VAL A 69 -2.94 0.78 8.88
N GLN A 70 -4.02 0.39 9.56
CA GLN A 70 -4.76 -0.80 9.20
C GLN A 70 -5.94 -0.45 8.29
N GLN A 71 -5.99 -1.04 7.10
CA GLN A 71 -7.09 -0.83 6.18
C GLN A 71 -8.16 -1.91 6.34
N ILE A 72 -9.45 -1.50 6.40
CA ILE A 72 -10.62 -2.37 6.48
C ILE A 72 -11.45 -2.22 5.20
N PHE A 73 -12.02 -3.32 4.68
CA PHE A 73 -13.00 -3.30 3.62
C PHE A 73 -14.25 -4.07 3.98
N GLY A 74 -15.39 -3.58 3.52
CA GLY A 74 -16.70 -4.16 3.74
C GLY A 74 -17.78 -3.38 3.02
N SER A 75 -19.04 -3.67 3.34
CA SER A 75 -20.19 -2.99 2.76
C SER A 75 -21.35 -2.80 3.74
N ASP A 76 -21.26 -3.34 4.93
CA ASP A 76 -22.30 -3.28 5.95
C ASP A 76 -21.85 -2.38 7.10
N LEU A 77 -22.76 -1.52 7.59
CA LEU A 77 -22.44 -0.51 8.60
C LEU A 77 -22.03 -1.13 9.93
N ASP A 78 -22.82 -2.10 10.41
CA ASP A 78 -22.62 -2.67 11.74
C ASP A 78 -21.32 -3.48 11.79
N THR A 79 -21.06 -4.29 10.75
CA THR A 79 -19.81 -5.05 10.66
C THR A 79 -18.58 -4.15 10.49
N PHE A 80 -18.68 -2.98 9.82
CA PHE A 80 -17.59 -2.00 9.78
C PHE A 80 -17.25 -1.43 11.15
N VAL A 81 -18.27 -1.03 11.91
CA VAL A 81 -18.12 -0.46 13.26
C VAL A 81 -17.48 -1.50 14.20
N GLU A 82 -18.00 -2.72 14.19
CA GLU A 82 -17.48 -3.79 15.03
C GLU A 82 -16.04 -4.15 14.65
N ALA A 83 -15.76 -4.30 13.35
CA ALA A 83 -14.40 -4.58 12.85
C ALA A 83 -13.41 -3.46 13.19
N ALA A 84 -13.82 -2.19 13.11
CA ALA A 84 -12.95 -1.06 13.46
C ALA A 84 -12.55 -1.09 14.95
N LYS A 85 -13.50 -1.36 15.85
CA LYS A 85 -13.23 -1.56 17.28
C LYS A 85 -12.30 -2.75 17.53
N MET A 86 -12.57 -3.88 16.88
CA MET A 86 -11.69 -5.06 17.00
C MET A 86 -10.26 -4.78 16.52
N VAL A 87 -10.10 -4.01 15.43
CA VAL A 87 -8.77 -3.59 14.93
C VAL A 87 -8.09 -2.69 15.95
N GLU A 88 -8.79 -1.72 16.51
CA GLU A 88 -8.23 -0.84 17.55
C GLU A 88 -7.79 -1.64 18.78
N ASP A 89 -8.64 -2.57 19.25
CA ASP A 89 -8.39 -3.38 20.46
C ASP A 89 -7.29 -4.45 20.29
N ILE A 90 -7.16 -5.04 19.09
CA ILE A 90 -6.20 -6.14 18.85
C ILE A 90 -4.85 -5.61 18.37
N MET A 91 -4.86 -4.68 17.42
CA MET A 91 -3.65 -4.21 16.73
C MET A 91 -3.11 -2.91 17.31
N HIS A 92 -3.97 -2.06 17.89
CA HIS A 92 -3.61 -0.69 18.31
C HIS A 92 -2.88 0.08 17.20
N PRO A 93 -3.45 0.18 15.97
CA PRO A 93 -2.81 0.92 14.89
C PRO A 93 -2.78 2.42 15.19
N ASP A 94 -1.90 3.15 14.50
CA ASP A 94 -1.89 4.62 14.62
C ASP A 94 -3.07 5.27 13.89
N ILE A 95 -3.57 4.62 12.82
CA ILE A 95 -4.67 5.09 11.97
C ILE A 95 -5.47 3.88 11.48
N ILE A 96 -6.78 4.03 11.35
CA ILE A 96 -7.65 3.09 10.63
C ILE A 96 -8.05 3.68 9.29
N ASP A 97 -7.96 2.91 8.21
CA ASP A 97 -8.34 3.35 6.86
C ASP A 97 -9.50 2.53 6.31
N ILE A 98 -10.45 3.20 5.66
CA ILE A 98 -11.58 2.56 5.00
C ILE A 98 -11.30 2.43 3.50
N ASN A 99 -11.31 1.18 2.99
CA ASN A 99 -11.11 0.92 1.57
C ASN A 99 -12.38 1.19 0.76
N MET A 100 -12.34 2.20 -0.09
CA MET A 100 -13.37 2.50 -1.09
C MET A 100 -12.78 2.53 -2.52
N GLY A 101 -11.67 1.81 -2.74
CA GLY A 101 -10.94 1.85 -4.01
C GLY A 101 -10.59 0.49 -4.62
N CYS A 102 -10.77 -0.63 -3.92
CA CYS A 102 -10.41 -1.95 -4.43
C CYS A 102 -11.26 -2.31 -5.66
N PRO A 103 -10.64 -2.54 -6.85
CA PRO A 103 -11.39 -2.81 -8.08
C PRO A 103 -11.68 -4.30 -8.30
N VAL A 104 -11.08 -5.19 -7.48
CA VAL A 104 -11.12 -6.64 -7.68
C VAL A 104 -12.55 -7.16 -7.66
N PRO A 105 -12.98 -7.98 -8.66
CA PRO A 105 -14.36 -8.46 -8.76
C PRO A 105 -14.89 -9.15 -7.50
N LYS A 106 -14.04 -9.90 -6.78
CA LYS A 106 -14.44 -10.54 -5.52
C LYS A 106 -14.87 -9.52 -4.47
N VAL A 107 -14.21 -8.36 -4.40
CA VAL A 107 -14.51 -7.28 -3.46
C VAL A 107 -15.61 -6.37 -4.01
N ALA A 108 -15.41 -5.79 -5.20
CA ALA A 108 -16.27 -4.75 -5.74
C ALA A 108 -17.61 -5.27 -6.29
N ILE A 109 -17.65 -6.51 -6.83
CA ILE A 109 -18.88 -7.06 -7.43
C ILE A 109 -19.56 -8.03 -6.46
N LYS A 110 -18.83 -9.05 -5.96
CA LYS A 110 -19.45 -10.08 -5.11
C LYS A 110 -19.78 -9.56 -3.72
N SER A 111 -18.87 -8.81 -3.09
CA SER A 111 -19.06 -8.30 -1.73
C SER A 111 -19.68 -6.88 -1.68
N GLN A 112 -19.93 -6.24 -2.83
CA GLN A 112 -20.41 -4.85 -2.92
C GLN A 112 -19.61 -3.87 -2.03
N ALA A 113 -18.30 -4.12 -1.89
CA ALA A 113 -17.36 -3.41 -1.04
C ALA A 113 -16.29 -2.66 -1.86
N GLY A 114 -15.37 -1.98 -1.21
CA GLY A 114 -14.31 -1.26 -1.91
C GLY A 114 -14.86 -0.23 -2.88
N ALA A 115 -14.44 -0.26 -4.15
CA ALA A 115 -14.88 0.72 -5.15
C ALA A 115 -16.40 0.70 -5.42
N ALA A 116 -17.14 -0.34 -5.05
CA ALA A 116 -18.60 -0.36 -5.20
C ALA A 116 -19.30 0.70 -4.32
N LEU A 117 -18.71 1.05 -3.18
CA LEU A 117 -19.24 2.09 -2.30
C LEU A 117 -19.34 3.46 -2.99
N LEU A 118 -18.48 3.75 -3.97
CA LEU A 118 -18.51 5.00 -4.73
C LEU A 118 -19.84 5.25 -5.47
N LYS A 119 -20.65 4.21 -5.66
CA LYS A 119 -21.98 4.33 -6.28
C LYS A 119 -23.05 4.87 -5.33
N ASN A 120 -22.78 4.92 -4.03
CA ASN A 120 -23.75 5.33 -3.02
C ASN A 120 -23.09 6.31 -2.02
N PRO A 121 -23.08 7.61 -2.33
CA PRO A 121 -22.53 8.66 -1.48
C PRO A 121 -23.15 8.74 -0.08
N GLU A 122 -24.45 8.49 0.05
CA GLU A 122 -25.14 8.50 1.36
C GLU A 122 -24.57 7.40 2.27
N LYS A 123 -24.42 6.20 1.74
CA LYS A 123 -23.84 5.08 2.47
C LYS A 123 -22.37 5.33 2.87
N ILE A 124 -21.61 6.07 2.05
CA ILE A 124 -20.25 6.50 2.40
C ILE A 124 -20.30 7.36 3.66
N TYR A 125 -21.19 8.35 3.71
CA TYR A 125 -21.35 9.21 4.89
C TYR A 125 -21.69 8.40 6.15
N GLU A 126 -22.66 7.51 6.04
CA GLU A 126 -23.11 6.67 7.16
C GLU A 126 -21.95 5.82 7.72
N ILE A 127 -21.25 5.07 6.84
CA ILE A 127 -20.14 4.21 7.25
C ILE A 127 -18.99 5.01 7.87
N VAL A 128 -18.53 6.07 7.19
CA VAL A 128 -17.39 6.87 7.68
C VAL A 128 -17.72 7.54 9.00
N SER A 129 -18.90 8.18 9.10
CA SER A 129 -19.34 8.85 10.32
C SER A 129 -19.51 7.89 11.50
N ALA A 130 -20.02 6.67 11.27
CA ALA A 130 -20.17 5.67 12.32
C ALA A 130 -18.80 5.12 12.79
N VAL A 131 -17.90 4.83 11.85
CA VAL A 131 -16.54 4.36 12.19
C VAL A 131 -15.78 5.44 12.96
N VAL A 132 -15.77 6.69 12.48
CA VAL A 132 -15.12 7.83 13.18
C VAL A 132 -15.59 7.97 14.62
N LYS A 133 -16.89 7.80 14.88
CA LYS A 133 -17.46 7.88 16.24
C LYS A 133 -17.16 6.67 17.11
N SER A 134 -16.75 5.55 16.52
CA SER A 134 -16.62 4.28 17.23
C SER A 134 -15.22 3.97 17.71
N VAL A 135 -14.19 4.69 17.22
CA VAL A 135 -12.77 4.49 17.54
C VAL A 135 -12.11 5.78 18.01
N ASN A 136 -10.97 5.67 18.70
CA ASN A 136 -10.21 6.82 19.21
C ASN A 136 -9.08 7.27 18.28
N VAL A 137 -8.62 6.37 17.39
CA VAL A 137 -7.57 6.70 16.41
C VAL A 137 -8.15 7.45 15.21
N PRO A 138 -7.34 8.29 14.51
CA PRO A 138 -7.78 8.94 13.28
C PRO A 138 -8.28 7.94 12.24
N VAL A 139 -9.35 8.30 11.54
CA VAL A 139 -9.89 7.50 10.43
C VAL A 139 -9.58 8.19 9.11
N THR A 140 -9.09 7.43 8.13
CA THR A 140 -8.84 7.88 6.76
C THR A 140 -9.65 7.07 5.75
N VAL A 141 -9.77 7.57 4.54
CA VAL A 141 -10.50 6.87 3.48
C VAL A 141 -9.65 6.83 2.21
N LYS A 142 -9.55 5.65 1.57
CA LYS A 142 -8.88 5.51 0.29
C LYS A 142 -9.87 5.22 -0.82
N ILE A 143 -9.92 6.12 -1.83
CA ILE A 143 -10.85 6.08 -2.95
C ILE A 143 -10.19 5.91 -4.32
N ARG A 144 -11.00 5.68 -5.33
CA ARG A 144 -10.71 5.90 -6.75
C ARG A 144 -11.49 7.11 -7.27
N SER A 145 -11.20 7.54 -8.50
CA SER A 145 -11.87 8.67 -9.15
C SER A 145 -13.38 8.47 -9.37
N GLY A 146 -13.84 7.23 -9.39
CA GLY A 146 -15.23 6.83 -9.56
C GLY A 146 -15.34 5.36 -9.96
N TRP A 147 -16.56 4.89 -10.24
CA TRP A 147 -16.80 3.52 -10.70
C TRP A 147 -16.31 3.29 -12.13
N ASP A 148 -16.67 4.17 -13.04
CA ASP A 148 -16.26 4.21 -14.44
C ASP A 148 -16.16 5.66 -14.95
N ASN A 149 -15.84 5.84 -16.24
CA ASN A 149 -15.64 7.17 -16.81
C ASN A 149 -16.93 8.03 -16.88
N ASN A 150 -18.11 7.41 -16.77
CA ASN A 150 -19.39 8.11 -16.78
C ASN A 150 -19.87 8.47 -15.37
N SER A 151 -19.16 7.99 -14.35
CA SER A 151 -19.53 8.15 -12.93
C SER A 151 -18.32 8.56 -12.09
N ILE A 152 -17.57 9.55 -12.56
CA ILE A 152 -16.47 10.18 -11.82
C ILE A 152 -17.06 11.08 -10.75
N ASN A 153 -16.84 10.78 -9.46
CA ASN A 153 -17.41 11.51 -8.34
C ASN A 153 -16.46 11.71 -7.16
N ALA A 154 -15.14 11.63 -7.40
CA ALA A 154 -14.14 11.74 -6.33
C ALA A 154 -14.25 13.03 -5.51
N VAL A 155 -14.56 14.17 -6.14
CA VAL A 155 -14.73 15.46 -5.47
C VAL A 155 -15.94 15.45 -4.53
N GLU A 156 -17.07 14.92 -4.97
CA GLU A 156 -18.26 14.78 -4.15
C GLU A 156 -17.99 13.87 -2.95
N VAL A 157 -17.39 12.70 -3.21
CA VAL A 157 -17.02 11.73 -2.18
C VAL A 157 -16.05 12.32 -1.17
N ALA A 158 -15.07 13.11 -1.61
CA ALA A 158 -14.10 13.75 -0.72
C ALA A 158 -14.78 14.71 0.27
N LYS A 159 -15.70 15.55 -0.20
CA LYS A 159 -16.48 16.45 0.67
C LYS A 159 -17.35 15.68 1.67
N ILE A 160 -17.92 14.56 1.24
CA ILE A 160 -18.72 13.69 2.12
C ILE A 160 -17.85 13.05 3.19
N VAL A 161 -16.69 12.55 2.82
CA VAL A 161 -15.71 11.93 3.72
C VAL A 161 -15.20 12.91 4.77
N GLU A 162 -14.87 14.15 4.36
CA GLU A 162 -14.50 15.22 5.28
C GLU A 162 -15.65 15.58 6.23
N LYS A 163 -16.86 15.80 5.71
CA LYS A 163 -18.06 16.07 6.51
C LYS A 163 -18.38 14.95 7.51
N ALA A 164 -18.06 13.72 7.17
CA ALA A 164 -18.23 12.56 8.04
C ALA A 164 -17.15 12.47 9.16
N GLY A 165 -16.13 13.34 9.14
CA GLY A 165 -15.11 13.45 10.17
C GLY A 165 -13.82 12.67 9.91
N ALA A 166 -13.59 12.21 8.68
CA ALA A 166 -12.30 11.60 8.34
C ALA A 166 -11.15 12.60 8.45
N SER A 167 -9.97 12.10 8.86
CA SER A 167 -8.78 12.91 9.11
C SER A 167 -7.87 13.08 7.90
N ALA A 168 -8.05 12.31 6.84
CA ALA A 168 -7.38 12.45 5.55
C ALA A 168 -8.07 11.59 4.48
N ILE A 169 -7.80 11.90 3.21
CA ILE A 169 -8.28 11.12 2.07
C ILE A 169 -7.14 10.78 1.11
N CYS A 170 -7.08 9.51 0.67
CA CYS A 170 -6.17 9.07 -0.38
C CYS A 170 -6.92 8.85 -1.69
N VAL A 171 -6.47 9.49 -2.77
CA VAL A 171 -7.15 9.45 -4.08
C VAL A 171 -6.28 8.77 -5.12
N HIS A 172 -6.71 7.61 -5.62
CA HIS A 172 -6.14 7.02 -6.82
C HIS A 172 -6.86 7.59 -8.06
N GLY A 173 -6.15 8.37 -8.87
CA GLY A 173 -6.71 9.08 -10.03
C GLY A 173 -7.08 8.17 -11.22
N ARG A 174 -7.58 6.98 -10.96
CA ARG A 174 -8.19 6.04 -11.94
C ARG A 174 -9.55 5.58 -11.45
N THR A 175 -10.45 5.31 -12.38
CA THR A 175 -11.73 4.68 -12.05
C THR A 175 -11.57 3.19 -11.72
N ARG A 176 -12.59 2.59 -11.13
CA ARG A 176 -12.62 1.14 -10.90
C ARG A 176 -12.50 0.36 -12.21
N SER A 177 -13.21 0.77 -13.25
CA SER A 177 -13.22 0.06 -14.54
C SER A 177 -11.88 0.13 -15.27
N GLN A 178 -11.10 1.21 -15.10
CA GLN A 178 -9.73 1.30 -15.64
C GLN A 178 -8.77 0.30 -14.96
N GLY A 179 -9.05 -0.13 -13.72
CA GLY A 179 -8.12 -0.99 -13.00
C GLY A 179 -6.74 -0.34 -12.89
N TYR A 180 -5.81 -0.77 -13.74
CA TYR A 180 -4.46 -0.23 -13.86
C TYR A 180 -4.12 0.21 -15.29
N SER A 181 -5.09 0.23 -16.20
CA SER A 181 -4.90 0.62 -17.59
C SER A 181 -4.82 2.14 -17.74
N GLY A 182 -4.23 2.59 -18.84
CA GLY A 182 -4.03 4.01 -19.13
C GLY A 182 -3.12 4.71 -18.13
N THR A 183 -3.28 6.01 -17.97
CA THR A 183 -2.53 6.87 -17.06
C THR A 183 -3.41 7.37 -15.92
N VAL A 184 -2.77 7.71 -14.79
CA VAL A 184 -3.46 8.38 -13.67
C VAL A 184 -3.92 9.77 -14.11
N ASN A 185 -5.16 10.13 -13.77
CA ASN A 185 -5.68 11.48 -14.01
C ASN A 185 -5.33 12.37 -12.80
N LEU A 186 -4.40 13.28 -12.99
CA LEU A 186 -3.94 14.22 -11.97
C LEU A 186 -4.94 15.35 -11.72
N ASP A 187 -5.76 15.73 -12.73
CA ASP A 187 -6.78 16.79 -12.59
C ASP A 187 -7.80 16.44 -11.50
N ILE A 188 -8.17 15.15 -11.40
CA ILE A 188 -9.08 14.67 -10.37
C ILE A 188 -8.47 14.80 -8.98
N ILE A 189 -7.18 14.45 -8.81
CA ILE A 189 -6.49 14.58 -7.52
C ILE A 189 -6.38 16.05 -7.14
N LYS A 190 -6.03 16.92 -8.10
CA LYS A 190 -6.01 18.38 -7.93
C LYS A 190 -7.37 18.93 -7.51
N ALA A 191 -8.44 18.57 -8.23
CA ALA A 191 -9.79 19.02 -7.92
C ALA A 191 -10.25 18.56 -6.52
N VAL A 192 -9.86 17.35 -6.08
CA VAL A 192 -10.12 16.90 -4.70
C VAL A 192 -9.34 17.76 -3.72
N LYS A 193 -8.02 18.02 -3.95
CA LYS A 193 -7.22 18.87 -3.05
C LYS A 193 -7.78 20.27 -2.91
N GLU A 194 -8.31 20.84 -3.98
CA GLU A 194 -8.92 22.17 -3.98
C GLU A 194 -10.30 22.20 -3.32
N SER A 195 -10.91 21.05 -3.01
CA SER A 195 -12.30 20.94 -2.54
C SER A 195 -12.46 20.60 -1.07
N VAL A 196 -11.39 20.22 -0.36
CA VAL A 196 -11.38 19.79 1.05
C VAL A 196 -10.20 20.41 1.81
N ASP A 197 -10.36 20.57 3.13
CA ASP A 197 -9.34 21.10 4.02
C ASP A 197 -8.49 19.99 4.66
N ILE A 198 -9.01 18.75 4.74
CA ILE A 198 -8.25 17.60 5.23
C ILE A 198 -7.08 17.24 4.29
N PRO A 199 -6.00 16.65 4.81
CA PRO A 199 -4.87 16.20 3.99
C PRO A 199 -5.30 15.26 2.87
N VAL A 200 -4.79 15.53 1.65
CA VAL A 200 -5.01 14.71 0.46
C VAL A 200 -3.74 13.96 0.09
N ILE A 201 -3.82 12.65 -0.01
CA ILE A 201 -2.72 11.76 -0.41
C ILE A 201 -2.92 11.37 -1.89
N GLY A 202 -2.05 11.86 -2.77
CA GLY A 202 -2.08 11.54 -4.20
C GLY A 202 -1.54 10.14 -4.49
N ASN A 203 -2.25 9.34 -5.29
CA ASN A 203 -1.84 7.98 -5.61
C ASN A 203 -1.98 7.67 -7.11
N GLY A 204 -1.00 6.98 -7.66
CA GLY A 204 -0.98 6.43 -9.01
C GLY A 204 0.28 6.81 -9.81
N ASP A 205 0.83 5.83 -10.54
CA ASP A 205 1.94 5.93 -11.47
C ASP A 205 3.24 6.57 -10.95
N ILE A 206 3.48 6.55 -9.65
CA ILE A 206 4.72 7.01 -9.04
C ILE A 206 5.75 5.88 -9.13
N LYS A 207 6.85 6.11 -9.88
CA LYS A 207 7.90 5.13 -10.18
C LYS A 207 9.32 5.69 -10.17
N ASP A 208 9.47 7.02 -10.04
CA ASP A 208 10.72 7.77 -10.05
C ASP A 208 10.48 9.17 -9.46
N ILE A 209 11.58 9.93 -9.28
CA ILE A 209 11.55 11.32 -8.77
C ILE A 209 10.66 12.21 -9.61
N GLU A 210 10.74 12.11 -10.95
CA GLU A 210 10.00 13.01 -11.84
C GLU A 210 8.49 12.80 -11.75
N SER A 211 8.02 11.55 -11.67
CA SER A 211 6.59 11.26 -11.45
C SER A 211 6.10 11.70 -10.07
N ALA A 212 6.95 11.63 -9.06
CA ALA A 212 6.64 12.11 -7.72
C ALA A 212 6.58 13.65 -7.68
N LYS A 213 7.56 14.34 -8.28
CA LYS A 213 7.56 15.81 -8.44
C LYS A 213 6.32 16.29 -9.15
N ARG A 214 5.98 15.64 -10.28
CA ARG A 214 4.79 15.98 -11.05
C ARG A 214 3.51 15.82 -10.22
N MET A 215 3.40 14.73 -9.43
CA MET A 215 2.27 14.54 -8.54
C MET A 215 2.14 15.72 -7.57
N PHE A 216 3.18 16.08 -6.83
CA PHE A 216 3.15 17.20 -5.89
C PHE A 216 2.91 18.54 -6.57
N SER A 217 3.69 18.89 -7.58
CA SER A 217 3.66 20.23 -8.19
C SER A 217 2.36 20.51 -8.94
N TYR A 218 1.78 19.48 -9.58
CA TYR A 218 0.57 19.65 -10.37
C TYR A 218 -0.70 19.61 -9.54
N THR A 219 -0.75 18.69 -8.56
CA THR A 219 -1.98 18.46 -7.80
C THR A 219 -2.06 19.25 -6.49
N GLY A 220 -0.92 19.68 -5.95
CA GLY A 220 -0.83 20.32 -4.64
C GLY A 220 -1.14 19.38 -3.47
N CYS A 221 -1.20 18.06 -3.68
CA CYS A 221 -1.48 17.09 -2.62
C CYS A 221 -0.43 17.15 -1.50
N ASP A 222 -0.84 16.84 -0.27
CA ASP A 222 0.00 16.96 0.93
C ASP A 222 1.01 15.83 1.06
N SER A 223 0.72 14.69 0.44
CA SER A 223 1.53 13.48 0.50
C SER A 223 1.31 12.62 -0.74
N ILE A 224 2.23 11.70 -1.02
CA ILE A 224 2.11 10.75 -2.14
C ILE A 224 2.16 9.31 -1.64
N MET A 225 1.28 8.48 -2.20
CA MET A 225 1.21 7.06 -1.87
C MET A 225 1.73 6.21 -3.04
N ILE A 226 2.67 5.31 -2.73
CA ILE A 226 3.35 4.48 -3.71
C ILE A 226 2.89 3.03 -3.55
N GLY A 227 2.38 2.45 -4.64
CA GLY A 227 2.01 1.03 -4.71
C GLY A 227 3.02 0.25 -5.54
N ARG A 228 2.68 -0.13 -6.76
CA ARG A 228 3.48 -1.00 -7.64
C ARG A 228 4.92 -0.51 -7.91
N GLY A 229 5.20 0.78 -7.75
CA GLY A 229 6.53 1.35 -7.95
C GLY A 229 7.61 0.76 -7.06
N VAL A 230 7.25 0.26 -5.86
CA VAL A 230 8.19 -0.35 -4.91
C VAL A 230 8.37 -1.87 -5.10
N LEU A 231 7.62 -2.51 -6.01
CA LEU A 231 7.74 -3.94 -6.26
C LEU A 231 9.10 -4.25 -6.90
N GLY A 232 9.96 -4.95 -6.16
CA GLY A 232 11.35 -5.21 -6.55
C GLY A 232 12.26 -3.98 -6.52
N ASN A 233 11.75 -2.84 -6.05
CA ASN A 233 12.50 -1.60 -5.94
C ASN A 233 12.14 -0.81 -4.66
N PRO A 234 12.38 -1.35 -3.47
CA PRO A 234 12.14 -0.61 -2.23
C PRO A 234 13.02 0.65 -2.11
N TRP A 235 14.15 0.68 -2.80
CA TRP A 235 15.06 1.86 -2.87
C TRP A 235 14.37 3.11 -3.43
N LEU A 236 13.28 2.98 -4.21
CA LEU A 236 12.47 4.11 -4.64
C LEU A 236 12.00 4.97 -3.45
N ILE A 237 11.65 4.33 -2.33
CA ILE A 237 11.28 5.07 -1.11
C ILE A 237 12.47 5.90 -0.61
N LYS A 238 13.66 5.29 -0.49
CA LYS A 238 14.88 5.99 -0.05
C LYS A 238 15.25 7.13 -1.00
N GLU A 239 15.17 6.88 -2.31
CA GLU A 239 15.41 7.88 -3.35
C GLU A 239 14.49 9.09 -3.20
N LEU A 240 13.18 8.87 -3.04
CA LEU A 240 12.21 9.95 -2.88
C LEU A 240 12.36 10.68 -1.55
N VAL A 241 12.54 9.95 -0.44
CA VAL A 241 12.74 10.58 0.88
C VAL A 241 13.97 11.46 0.86
N THR A 242 15.11 10.97 0.35
CA THR A 242 16.36 11.73 0.27
C THR A 242 16.23 12.94 -0.65
N TYR A 243 15.60 12.76 -1.81
CA TYR A 243 15.41 13.86 -2.76
C TYR A 243 14.53 14.98 -2.21
N PHE A 244 13.39 14.65 -1.59
CA PHE A 244 12.49 15.68 -1.04
C PHE A 244 12.97 16.29 0.28
N ASP A 245 13.92 15.65 0.97
CA ASP A 245 14.55 16.18 2.17
C ASP A 245 15.64 17.22 1.82
N ASN A 246 16.54 16.92 0.88
CA ASN A 246 17.74 17.73 0.62
C ASN A 246 18.16 17.86 -0.85
N GLY A 247 17.35 17.35 -1.79
CA GLY A 247 17.64 17.43 -3.23
C GLY A 247 18.66 16.41 -3.75
N THR A 248 19.18 15.52 -2.90
CA THR A 248 20.21 14.55 -3.30
C THR A 248 19.60 13.42 -4.14
N ILE A 249 20.24 13.12 -5.27
CA ILE A 249 19.95 11.94 -6.09
C ILE A 249 20.91 10.83 -5.65
N ILE A 250 20.36 9.69 -5.23
CA ILE A 250 21.15 8.53 -4.83
C ILE A 250 21.37 7.58 -6.01
N ASP A 251 22.44 6.82 -5.97
CA ASP A 251 22.72 5.80 -6.97
C ASP A 251 21.68 4.67 -6.95
N LYS A 252 21.44 4.08 -8.12
CA LYS A 252 20.59 2.90 -8.22
C LYS A 252 21.29 1.69 -7.61
N PRO A 253 20.53 0.76 -7.00
CA PRO A 253 21.11 -0.42 -6.38
C PRO A 253 21.87 -1.28 -7.42
N SER A 254 23.07 -1.72 -7.03
CA SER A 254 23.86 -2.70 -7.76
C SER A 254 23.16 -4.06 -7.84
N TYR A 255 23.63 -4.94 -8.70
CA TYR A 255 23.13 -6.32 -8.77
C TYR A 255 23.31 -7.07 -7.46
N LYS A 256 24.45 -6.84 -6.79
CA LYS A 256 24.72 -7.43 -5.48
C LYS A 256 23.71 -6.99 -4.44
N GLU A 257 23.45 -5.69 -4.32
CA GLU A 257 22.47 -5.16 -3.36
C GLU A 257 21.05 -5.70 -3.60
N LYS A 258 20.65 -5.91 -4.87
CA LYS A 258 19.37 -6.54 -5.20
C LYS A 258 19.28 -7.99 -4.75
N ILE A 259 20.36 -8.75 -4.87
CA ILE A 259 20.43 -10.15 -4.41
C ILE A 259 20.49 -10.20 -2.89
N ASP A 260 21.29 -9.36 -2.25
CA ASP A 260 21.34 -9.23 -0.79
C ASP A 260 19.95 -8.88 -0.22
N MET A 261 19.19 -8.02 -0.90
CA MET A 261 17.82 -7.71 -0.52
C MET A 261 16.89 -8.92 -0.62
N CYS A 262 17.10 -9.83 -1.58
CA CYS A 262 16.32 -11.06 -1.62
C CYS A 262 16.54 -11.91 -0.36
N PHE A 263 17.78 -12.01 0.10
CA PHE A 263 18.13 -12.73 1.34
C PHE A 263 17.57 -12.01 2.57
N HIS A 264 17.74 -10.71 2.65
CA HIS A 264 17.21 -9.90 3.74
C HIS A 264 15.68 -10.04 3.89
N HIS A 265 14.96 -9.98 2.76
CA HIS A 265 13.51 -10.17 2.74
C HIS A 265 13.13 -11.59 3.17
N MET A 266 13.84 -12.61 2.69
CA MET A 266 13.63 -14.00 3.09
C MET A 266 13.83 -14.18 4.59
N ASP A 267 14.89 -13.59 5.17
CA ASP A 267 15.16 -13.65 6.62
C ASP A 267 14.02 -13.07 7.45
N TYR A 268 13.44 -11.96 7.01
CA TYR A 268 12.27 -11.38 7.68
C TYR A 268 11.03 -12.25 7.56
N LEU A 269 10.78 -12.82 6.38
CA LEU A 269 9.64 -13.72 6.20
C LEU A 269 9.75 -14.98 7.05
N MET A 270 10.93 -15.57 7.16
CA MET A 270 11.14 -16.79 7.94
C MET A 270 11.03 -16.58 9.45
N LYS A 271 11.14 -15.34 9.94
CA LYS A 271 10.85 -15.00 11.35
C LYS A 271 9.35 -15.06 11.70
N ILE A 272 8.49 -14.85 10.71
CA ILE A 272 7.03 -14.71 10.93
C ILE A 272 6.21 -15.81 10.25
N LYS A 273 6.83 -16.63 9.39
CA LYS A 273 6.15 -17.69 8.63
C LYS A 273 7.01 -18.97 8.57
N PRO A 274 6.38 -20.13 8.51
CA PRO A 274 7.09 -21.38 8.22
C PRO A 274 7.84 -21.30 6.88
N GLU A 275 9.02 -21.91 6.79
CA GLU A 275 9.90 -21.87 5.61
C GLU A 275 9.18 -22.13 4.29
N LYS A 276 8.36 -23.18 4.24
CA LYS A 276 7.59 -23.53 3.04
C LYS A 276 6.72 -22.37 2.53
N VAL A 277 6.10 -21.62 3.44
CA VAL A 277 5.25 -20.47 3.09
C VAL A 277 6.11 -19.28 2.67
N ALA A 278 7.20 -19.01 3.41
CA ALA A 278 8.14 -17.95 3.09
C ALA A 278 8.76 -18.14 1.69
N VAL A 279 9.19 -19.35 1.35
CA VAL A 279 9.71 -19.70 0.01
C VAL A 279 8.68 -19.42 -1.08
N LEU A 280 7.42 -19.81 -0.88
CA LEU A 280 6.36 -19.59 -1.87
C LEU A 280 6.09 -18.09 -2.09
N GLU A 281 6.04 -17.28 -1.03
CA GLU A 281 5.84 -15.84 -1.13
C GLU A 281 7.06 -15.15 -1.78
N MET A 282 8.26 -15.56 -1.40
CA MET A 282 9.50 -14.99 -1.97
C MET A 282 9.67 -15.20 -3.46
N ARG A 283 9.08 -16.23 -4.06
CA ARG A 283 9.16 -16.45 -5.51
C ARG A 283 8.72 -15.21 -6.31
N SER A 284 7.63 -14.59 -5.91
CA SER A 284 7.13 -13.36 -6.55
C SER A 284 8.03 -12.16 -6.26
N HIS A 285 8.47 -11.99 -5.01
CA HIS A 285 9.35 -10.89 -4.63
C HIS A 285 10.70 -10.96 -5.33
N ILE A 286 11.33 -12.13 -5.37
CA ILE A 286 12.60 -12.34 -6.11
C ILE A 286 12.40 -12.04 -7.59
N ALA A 287 11.30 -12.50 -8.21
CA ALA A 287 11.03 -12.22 -9.61
C ALA A 287 10.92 -10.71 -9.91
N TRP A 288 10.41 -9.92 -8.95
CA TRP A 288 10.39 -8.46 -9.06
C TRP A 288 11.77 -7.85 -8.85
N TYR A 289 12.55 -8.27 -7.83
CA TYR A 289 13.92 -7.78 -7.59
C TYR A 289 14.84 -8.01 -8.78
N LEU A 290 14.72 -9.16 -9.45
CA LEU A 290 15.54 -9.52 -10.61
C LEU A 290 15.03 -8.90 -11.94
N LYS A 291 13.97 -8.11 -11.92
CA LYS A 291 13.42 -7.51 -13.14
C LYS A 291 14.45 -6.59 -13.80
N GLY A 292 14.69 -6.79 -15.11
CA GLY A 292 15.63 -6.01 -15.91
C GLY A 292 17.09 -6.38 -15.76
N MET A 293 17.43 -7.40 -14.94
CA MET A 293 18.79 -7.93 -14.86
C MET A 293 19.06 -8.91 -16.01
N ASN A 294 20.29 -8.91 -16.53
CA ASN A 294 20.68 -9.77 -17.65
C ASN A 294 20.57 -11.26 -17.28
N GLY A 295 19.98 -12.08 -18.16
CA GLY A 295 19.80 -13.53 -17.93
C GLY A 295 18.81 -13.88 -16.79
N SER A 296 18.08 -12.92 -16.24
CA SER A 296 17.17 -13.15 -15.08
C SER A 296 16.02 -14.11 -15.35
N GLN A 297 15.62 -14.35 -16.60
CA GLN A 297 14.47 -15.22 -16.91
C GLN A 297 14.70 -16.68 -16.51
N GLU A 298 15.89 -17.22 -16.79
CA GLU A 298 16.27 -18.58 -16.38
C GLU A 298 16.30 -18.71 -14.86
N VAL A 299 16.85 -17.71 -14.19
CA VAL A 299 16.93 -17.66 -12.72
C VAL A 299 15.53 -17.63 -12.11
N LYS A 300 14.62 -16.82 -12.62
CA LYS A 300 13.21 -16.78 -12.17
C LYS A 300 12.55 -18.15 -12.33
N ASN A 301 12.76 -18.83 -13.45
CA ASN A 301 12.22 -20.16 -13.67
C ASN A 301 12.77 -21.18 -12.66
N ALA A 302 14.05 -21.09 -12.29
CA ALA A 302 14.64 -21.92 -11.25
C ALA A 302 14.07 -21.60 -9.87
N ILE A 303 13.93 -20.32 -9.52
CA ILE A 303 13.32 -19.85 -8.25
C ILE A 303 11.88 -20.35 -8.10
N PHE A 304 11.08 -20.37 -9.16
CA PHE A 304 9.72 -20.90 -9.09
C PHE A 304 9.65 -22.41 -8.80
N ARG A 305 10.75 -23.15 -8.97
CA ARG A 305 10.86 -24.57 -8.63
C ARG A 305 11.50 -24.82 -7.28
N ALA A 306 12.18 -23.82 -6.69
CA ALA A 306 12.81 -23.94 -5.38
C ALA A 306 11.80 -24.31 -4.30
N THR A 307 12.15 -25.22 -3.39
CA THR A 307 11.24 -25.74 -2.35
C THR A 307 11.68 -25.36 -0.93
N ASN A 308 12.91 -24.92 -0.77
CA ASN A 308 13.51 -24.51 0.50
C ASN A 308 14.44 -23.31 0.29
N ARG A 309 14.96 -22.75 1.38
CA ARG A 309 15.86 -21.61 1.39
C ARG A 309 17.18 -21.91 0.68
N ASP A 310 17.76 -23.06 0.95
CA ASP A 310 19.07 -23.44 0.41
C ASP A 310 19.07 -23.47 -1.13
N ASP A 311 17.96 -23.93 -1.73
CA ASP A 311 17.79 -23.89 -3.18
C ASP A 311 17.85 -22.45 -3.70
N ILE A 312 17.12 -21.53 -3.05
CA ILE A 312 17.09 -20.11 -3.42
C ILE A 312 18.49 -19.49 -3.27
N GLU A 313 19.19 -19.77 -2.18
CA GLU A 313 20.55 -19.26 -1.94
C GLU A 313 21.53 -19.74 -3.00
N LYS A 314 21.53 -21.03 -3.33
CA LYS A 314 22.39 -21.60 -4.39
C LYS A 314 22.11 -20.95 -5.75
N ILE A 315 20.83 -20.80 -6.11
CA ILE A 315 20.43 -20.21 -7.39
C ILE A 315 20.90 -18.75 -7.47
N LEU A 316 20.64 -17.93 -6.45
CA LEU A 316 20.99 -16.51 -6.45
C LEU A 316 22.49 -16.28 -6.38
N ASN A 317 23.23 -17.02 -5.56
CA ASN A 317 24.69 -16.91 -5.47
C ASN A 317 25.38 -17.32 -6.79
N ASN A 318 24.91 -18.38 -7.46
CA ASN A 318 25.43 -18.76 -8.76
C ASN A 318 25.13 -17.69 -9.84
N TYR A 319 23.96 -17.05 -9.73
CA TYR A 319 23.60 -15.98 -10.63
C TYR A 319 24.47 -14.74 -10.42
N LEU A 320 24.74 -14.35 -9.17
CA LEU A 320 25.63 -13.22 -8.85
C LEU A 320 27.02 -13.43 -9.43
N LYS A 321 27.61 -14.61 -9.22
CA LYS A 321 28.93 -14.98 -9.79
C LYS A 321 28.97 -14.86 -11.32
N LYS A 322 27.88 -15.26 -12.01
CA LYS A 322 27.80 -15.11 -13.48
C LYS A 322 27.74 -13.65 -13.91
N LEU A 323 27.04 -12.80 -13.16
CA LEU A 323 26.97 -11.37 -13.46
C LEU A 323 28.32 -10.68 -13.24
N GLU A 324 29.03 -11.00 -12.16
CA GLU A 324 30.35 -10.45 -11.86
C GLU A 324 31.41 -10.84 -12.92
N ASN A 325 31.32 -12.06 -13.45
CA ASN A 325 32.23 -12.55 -14.51
C ASN A 325 31.89 -12.00 -15.92
N SER A 326 30.76 -11.28 -16.06
CA SER A 326 30.27 -10.74 -17.36
C SER A 326 30.51 -9.23 -17.50
N ILE A 327 31.12 -8.61 -16.47
CA ILE A 327 31.55 -7.21 -16.42
C ILE A 327 33.03 -7.15 -16.72
#